data_ee9c06deed493ab9379a5296de57c4a2
#
_entry.id   ee9c06deed493ab9379a5296de57c4a2
#
_cell.length_a   1.000
_cell.length_b   1.000
_cell.length_c   1.000
_cell.angle_alpha   90.00
_cell.angle_beta   90.00
_cell.angle_gamma   90.00
#
_symmetry.space_group_name_H-M   'P 1'
#
loop_
_entity.id
_entity.type
_entity.pdbx_description
1 polymer ?
#
loop_
_entity_poly.entity_id
_entity_poly.type
_entity_poly.pdbx_seq_one_letter_code
_entity_poly.pdbx_strand_id
1 'polypeptide(L)'
;MKKLERALLLLGKESPFYLYILLGMKRVKSDATRTLSLGFSRNGDVILFYNPKIEQKDVRFIKALLKHEVMHLINLHFLIKPKDNRDKKIWDLAMDAAINQYIEDIDALGVSLNQLIEEGHGVDNEYIFAVPPAQHPGETAEFYHDWILKKFEELGRFDIEAIPQSADEHENMQNIENIDMILEITKNKVGKAFNMYGSELPSGVQRMVEKFLNKPTLNWKVLIRRFMGASIKGERYTTPLKPNRRYDDQPGWRYDYQSKITIIIDTSGSIIESEINAFLSEIEGIMRFFDGELNLVQVDNMVTMVSKYRKGSWKDLEIVGGGETDLQPAVTYAEEELRTEGTIIFTDGHTDLPLARRRILFVLSKFHNPEFKREAILRYGRSSVVVIE
;
A
#
# COMPACT_ATOMS: atom_id res chain seq x y z
N MET A 1 -35.25 -5.12 17.17
CA MET A 1 -33.81 -4.77 16.94
C MET A 1 -33.61 -4.63 15.44
N LYS A 2 -33.05 -3.55 14.99
CA LYS A 2 -32.74 -3.32 13.58
C LYS A 2 -31.68 -4.31 13.09
N LYS A 3 -31.73 -4.71 11.81
CA LYS A 3 -30.78 -5.69 11.27
C LYS A 3 -29.33 -5.21 11.33
N LEU A 4 -29.08 -3.93 11.12
CA LEU A 4 -27.76 -3.31 11.30
C LEU A 4 -27.23 -3.50 12.74
N GLU A 5 -28.06 -3.26 13.75
CA GLU A 5 -27.68 -3.48 15.15
C GLU A 5 -27.41 -4.96 15.43
N ARG A 6 -28.22 -5.85 14.84
CA ARG A 6 -28.01 -7.30 14.96
C ARG A 6 -26.69 -7.74 14.28
N ALA A 7 -26.38 -7.19 13.12
CA ALA A 7 -25.12 -7.46 12.44
C ALA A 7 -23.91 -7.02 13.27
N LEU A 8 -23.96 -5.83 13.87
CA LEU A 8 -22.91 -5.32 14.79
C LEU A 8 -22.74 -6.22 16.02
N LEU A 9 -23.85 -6.70 16.62
CA LEU A 9 -23.77 -7.60 17.77
C LEU A 9 -23.17 -8.98 17.40
N LEU A 10 -23.53 -9.54 16.24
CA LEU A 10 -22.94 -10.77 15.76
C LEU A 10 -21.47 -10.59 15.44
N LEU A 11 -21.11 -9.50 14.78
CA LEU A 11 -19.74 -9.16 14.50
C LEU A 11 -18.88 -9.03 15.77
N GLY A 12 -19.44 -8.47 16.84
CA GLY A 12 -18.75 -8.36 18.12
C GLY A 12 -18.51 -9.69 18.82
N LYS A 13 -19.33 -10.71 18.54
CA LYS A 13 -19.12 -12.09 19.04
C LYS A 13 -18.11 -12.87 18.23
N GLU A 14 -18.10 -12.68 16.91
CA GLU A 14 -17.28 -13.45 15.98
C GLU A 14 -15.90 -12.81 15.74
N SER A 15 -15.84 -11.49 15.72
CA SER A 15 -14.61 -10.73 15.41
C SER A 15 -14.62 -9.37 16.11
N PRO A 16 -14.32 -9.33 17.41
CA PRO A 16 -14.37 -8.09 18.23
C PRO A 16 -13.51 -6.96 17.70
N PHE A 17 -12.44 -7.27 16.98
CA PHE A 17 -11.57 -6.31 16.33
C PHE A 17 -12.33 -5.32 15.42
N TYR A 18 -13.16 -5.85 14.52
CA TYR A 18 -13.95 -5.02 13.61
C TYR A 18 -14.98 -4.19 14.36
N LEU A 19 -15.66 -4.79 15.33
CA LEU A 19 -16.65 -4.07 16.15
C LEU A 19 -15.99 -2.89 16.88
N TYR A 20 -14.82 -3.08 17.47
CA TYR A 20 -14.11 -2.02 18.20
C TYR A 20 -13.86 -0.80 17.30
N ILE A 21 -13.42 -1.03 16.06
CA ILE A 21 -13.19 0.04 15.08
C ILE A 21 -14.49 0.72 14.69
N LEU A 22 -15.54 -0.05 14.39
CA LEU A 22 -16.87 0.45 14.00
C LEU A 22 -17.56 1.25 15.09
N LEU A 23 -17.40 0.88 16.36
CA LEU A 23 -17.94 1.65 17.50
C LEU A 23 -17.26 3.02 17.63
N GLY A 24 -16.03 3.13 17.18
CA GLY A 24 -15.32 4.40 17.11
C GLY A 24 -15.70 5.30 15.94
N MET A 25 -16.56 4.85 15.03
CA MET A 25 -17.03 5.61 13.87
C MET A 25 -18.33 6.33 14.19
N LYS A 26 -18.48 7.55 13.65
CA LYS A 26 -19.74 8.30 13.70
C LYS A 26 -20.68 7.74 12.63
N ARG A 27 -21.87 7.28 13.02
CA ARG A 27 -22.84 6.71 12.09
C ARG A 27 -23.83 7.78 11.65
N VAL A 28 -23.97 7.98 10.34
CA VAL A 28 -24.83 8.99 9.74
C VAL A 28 -25.75 8.34 8.72
N LYS A 29 -27.04 8.58 8.87
CA LYS A 29 -28.05 8.15 7.89
C LYS A 29 -27.91 8.98 6.63
N SER A 30 -27.85 8.32 5.46
CA SER A 30 -27.79 8.98 4.17
C SER A 30 -28.63 8.21 3.15
N ASP A 31 -29.58 8.91 2.53
CA ASP A 31 -30.36 8.33 1.43
C ASP A 31 -29.60 8.45 0.08
N ALA A 32 -28.50 9.22 0.04
CA ALA A 32 -27.63 9.35 -1.12
C ALA A 32 -26.70 8.16 -1.29
N THR A 33 -26.36 7.45 -0.22
CA THR A 33 -25.54 6.25 -0.25
C THR A 33 -26.39 5.04 -0.61
N ARG A 34 -25.88 4.13 -1.45
CA ARG A 34 -26.61 2.90 -1.82
C ARG A 34 -26.79 1.93 -0.67
N THR A 35 -25.72 1.62 0.02
CA THR A 35 -25.68 0.69 1.16
C THR A 35 -24.92 1.30 2.34
N LEU A 36 -23.60 1.13 2.39
CA LEU A 36 -22.67 1.77 3.31
C LEU A 36 -21.64 2.57 2.52
N SER A 37 -21.01 3.52 3.17
CA SER A 37 -19.86 4.26 2.63
C SER A 37 -19.07 4.88 3.76
N LEU A 38 -17.75 4.87 3.67
CA LEU A 38 -16.88 5.62 4.56
C LEU A 38 -16.74 7.07 4.12
N GLY A 39 -16.55 7.94 5.08
CA GLY A 39 -16.18 9.33 4.86
C GLY A 39 -15.46 9.90 6.07
N PHE A 40 -15.04 11.16 5.95
CA PHE A 40 -14.23 11.80 6.97
C PHE A 40 -14.79 13.19 7.31
N SER A 41 -14.78 13.53 8.59
CA SER A 41 -15.10 14.90 9.03
C SER A 41 -13.86 15.80 8.89
N ARG A 42 -14.07 17.13 8.91
CA ARG A 42 -12.97 18.10 8.95
C ARG A 42 -12.05 17.91 10.15
N ASN A 43 -12.58 17.35 11.23
CA ASN A 43 -11.82 17.07 12.46
C ASN A 43 -11.13 15.69 12.44
N GLY A 44 -11.10 14.99 11.29
CA GLY A 44 -10.47 13.70 11.14
C GLY A 44 -11.28 12.50 11.68
N ASP A 45 -12.54 12.70 12.13
CA ASP A 45 -13.36 11.57 12.55
C ASP A 45 -13.77 10.73 11.33
N VAL A 46 -13.73 9.43 11.49
CA VAL A 46 -14.25 8.49 10.50
C VAL A 46 -15.76 8.41 10.63
N ILE A 47 -16.46 8.59 9.52
CA ILE A 47 -17.92 8.56 9.43
C ILE A 47 -18.32 7.35 8.61
N LEU A 48 -19.26 6.55 9.14
CA LEU A 48 -19.93 5.50 8.41
C LEU A 48 -21.32 5.99 7.98
N PHE A 49 -21.46 6.28 6.70
CA PHE A 49 -22.76 6.59 6.10
C PHE A 49 -23.52 5.29 5.83
N TYR A 50 -24.81 5.26 6.09
CA TYR A 50 -25.64 4.09 5.81
C TYR A 50 -27.00 4.48 5.24
N ASN A 51 -27.42 3.72 4.22
CA ASN A 51 -28.77 3.85 3.67
C ASN A 51 -29.74 3.02 4.53
N PRO A 52 -30.88 3.59 4.97
CA PRO A 52 -31.87 2.83 5.70
C PRO A 52 -32.42 1.59 4.99
N LYS A 53 -32.37 1.57 3.65
CA LYS A 53 -32.77 0.39 2.86
C LYS A 53 -31.91 -0.84 3.13
N ILE A 54 -30.72 -0.67 3.75
CA ILE A 54 -29.87 -1.81 4.16
C ILE A 54 -30.59 -2.74 5.15
N GLU A 55 -31.57 -2.22 5.89
CA GLU A 55 -32.44 -3.00 6.79
C GLU A 55 -33.30 -4.07 6.04
N GLN A 56 -33.43 -3.97 4.71
CA GLN A 56 -34.09 -4.98 3.89
C GLN A 56 -33.19 -6.15 3.52
N LYS A 57 -31.87 -5.96 3.58
CA LYS A 57 -30.86 -6.99 3.23
C LYS A 57 -30.73 -8.04 4.35
N ASP A 58 -30.06 -9.15 4.01
CA ASP A 58 -29.73 -10.19 4.98
C ASP A 58 -28.70 -9.69 6.02
N VAL A 59 -28.77 -10.21 7.23
CA VAL A 59 -27.84 -9.84 8.30
C VAL A 59 -26.40 -10.26 7.99
N ARG A 60 -26.19 -11.37 7.27
CA ARG A 60 -24.87 -11.81 6.83
C ARG A 60 -24.27 -10.83 5.82
N PHE A 61 -25.08 -10.36 4.86
CA PHE A 61 -24.70 -9.34 3.91
C PHE A 61 -24.26 -8.05 4.63
N ILE A 62 -25.04 -7.58 5.59
CA ILE A 62 -24.71 -6.37 6.37
C ILE A 62 -23.42 -6.58 7.16
N LYS A 63 -23.21 -7.76 7.73
CA LYS A 63 -21.99 -8.09 8.48
C LYS A 63 -20.76 -8.11 7.57
N ALA A 64 -20.86 -8.74 6.39
CA ALA A 64 -19.80 -8.74 5.39
C ALA A 64 -19.43 -7.32 4.97
N LEU A 65 -20.42 -6.49 4.69
CA LEU A 65 -20.22 -5.12 4.27
C LEU A 65 -19.59 -4.25 5.37
N LEU A 66 -19.93 -4.48 6.64
CA LEU A 66 -19.29 -3.79 7.77
C LEU A 66 -17.80 -4.16 7.92
N LYS A 67 -17.43 -5.43 7.71
CA LYS A 67 -16.02 -5.85 7.66
C LYS A 67 -15.30 -5.20 6.48
N HIS A 68 -15.93 -5.18 5.33
CA HIS A 68 -15.44 -4.60 4.09
C HIS A 68 -15.07 -3.12 4.27
N GLU A 69 -15.94 -2.30 4.86
CA GLU A 69 -15.66 -0.89 5.14
C GLU A 69 -14.43 -0.69 6.05
N VAL A 70 -14.30 -1.52 7.10
CA VAL A 70 -13.11 -1.48 7.97
C VAL A 70 -11.85 -1.85 7.20
N MET A 71 -11.92 -2.81 6.28
CA MET A 71 -10.77 -3.21 5.46
C MET A 71 -10.33 -2.11 4.48
N HIS A 72 -11.27 -1.33 3.89
CA HIS A 72 -10.94 -0.13 3.13
C HIS A 72 -10.15 0.88 3.95
N LEU A 73 -10.54 1.09 5.20
CA LEU A 73 -9.85 2.00 6.11
C LEU A 73 -8.41 1.54 6.41
N ILE A 74 -8.21 0.24 6.69
CA ILE A 74 -6.91 -0.37 7.02
C ILE A 74 -5.98 -0.36 5.80
N ASN A 75 -6.51 -0.63 4.61
CA ASN A 75 -5.71 -0.63 3.38
C ASN A 75 -5.48 0.77 2.79
N LEU A 76 -5.92 1.82 3.48
CA LEU A 76 -5.74 3.22 3.07
C LEU A 76 -6.32 3.53 1.68
N HIS A 77 -7.38 2.85 1.27
CA HIS A 77 -7.99 3.02 -0.03
C HIS A 77 -8.49 4.45 -0.27
N PHE A 78 -8.77 5.20 0.78
CA PHE A 78 -9.11 6.61 0.71
C PHE A 78 -7.96 7.54 0.24
N LEU A 79 -6.74 7.04 0.13
CA LEU A 79 -5.61 7.76 -0.43
C LEU A 79 -5.50 7.60 -1.96
N ILE A 80 -6.22 6.65 -2.54
CA ILE A 80 -6.24 6.41 -3.99
C ILE A 80 -7.03 7.54 -4.66
N LYS A 81 -6.42 8.16 -5.67
CA LYS A 81 -7.03 9.25 -6.44
C LYS A 81 -7.18 8.83 -7.89
N PRO A 82 -8.35 8.38 -8.31
CA PRO A 82 -8.63 8.07 -9.70
C PRO A 82 -8.45 9.29 -10.62
N LYS A 83 -8.03 9.05 -11.85
CA LYS A 83 -7.78 10.11 -12.85
C LYS A 83 -9.08 10.65 -13.47
N ASP A 84 -10.03 9.77 -13.70
CA ASP A 84 -11.34 10.06 -14.32
C ASP A 84 -12.40 9.04 -13.85
N ASN A 85 -13.63 9.16 -14.32
CA ASN A 85 -14.73 8.26 -13.93
C ASN A 85 -14.52 6.81 -14.36
N ARG A 86 -13.79 6.60 -15.45
CA ARG A 86 -13.45 5.26 -15.93
C ARG A 86 -12.43 4.60 -15.02
N ASP A 87 -11.35 5.29 -14.76
CA ASP A 87 -10.28 4.86 -13.84
C ASP A 87 -10.86 4.60 -12.43
N LYS A 88 -11.83 5.43 -12.00
CA LYS A 88 -12.54 5.24 -10.74
C LYS A 88 -13.25 3.89 -10.65
N LYS A 89 -14.05 3.51 -11.66
CA LYS A 89 -14.74 2.21 -11.66
C LYS A 89 -13.77 1.02 -11.61
N ILE A 90 -12.61 1.15 -12.26
CA ILE A 90 -11.57 0.12 -12.23
C ILE A 90 -10.96 0.04 -10.83
N TRP A 91 -10.66 1.20 -10.22
CA TRP A 91 -10.16 1.25 -8.85
C TRP A 91 -11.17 0.71 -7.85
N ASP A 92 -12.45 1.01 -7.98
CA ASP A 92 -13.50 0.49 -7.10
C ASP A 92 -13.47 -1.04 -7.09
N LEU A 93 -13.45 -1.70 -8.27
CA LEU A 93 -13.35 -3.15 -8.37
C LEU A 93 -12.02 -3.70 -7.85
N ALA A 94 -10.91 -3.02 -8.12
CA ALA A 94 -9.59 -3.44 -7.70
C ALA A 94 -9.41 -3.37 -6.19
N MET A 95 -9.90 -2.31 -5.56
CA MET A 95 -9.91 -2.12 -4.11
C MET A 95 -10.74 -3.20 -3.43
N ASP A 96 -11.92 -3.47 -3.97
CA ASP A 96 -12.82 -4.51 -3.45
C ASP A 96 -12.19 -5.89 -3.54
N ALA A 97 -11.65 -6.26 -4.70
CA ALA A 97 -10.99 -7.54 -4.87
C ALA A 97 -9.82 -7.73 -3.90
N ALA A 98 -9.06 -6.68 -3.64
CA ALA A 98 -7.92 -6.74 -2.73
C ALA A 98 -8.31 -7.06 -1.29
N ILE A 99 -9.51 -6.69 -0.84
CA ILE A 99 -9.95 -6.88 0.55
C ILE A 99 -10.96 -8.02 0.73
N ASN A 100 -11.85 -8.25 -0.25
CA ASN A 100 -12.93 -9.21 -0.14
C ASN A 100 -12.44 -10.65 0.03
N GLN A 101 -11.28 -10.99 -0.49
CA GLN A 101 -10.64 -12.29 -0.31
C GLN A 101 -10.32 -12.66 1.15
N TYR A 102 -10.33 -11.68 2.06
CA TYR A 102 -10.07 -11.91 3.48
C TYR A 102 -11.34 -11.86 4.34
N ILE A 103 -12.52 -11.83 3.71
CA ILE A 103 -13.81 -11.72 4.38
C ILE A 103 -14.62 -13.00 4.11
N GLU A 104 -14.57 -13.94 5.04
CA GLU A 104 -15.23 -15.27 4.93
C GLU A 104 -16.72 -15.17 4.58
N ASP A 105 -17.43 -14.14 5.09
CA ASP A 105 -18.84 -13.94 4.81
C ASP A 105 -19.15 -13.63 3.33
N ILE A 106 -18.14 -13.30 2.53
CA ILE A 106 -18.26 -12.92 1.11
C ILE A 106 -18.16 -14.15 0.18
N ASP A 107 -17.62 -15.28 0.62
CA ASP A 107 -17.38 -16.46 -0.22
C ASP A 107 -18.60 -16.89 -1.08
N ALA A 108 -19.81 -16.77 -0.52
CA ALA A 108 -21.05 -17.10 -1.24
C ALA A 108 -21.66 -15.90 -2.03
N LEU A 109 -21.12 -14.70 -1.85
CA LEU A 109 -21.65 -13.45 -2.42
C LEU A 109 -20.67 -12.83 -3.43
N GLY A 110 -19.42 -13.32 -3.46
CA GLY A 110 -18.35 -12.81 -4.27
C GLY A 110 -18.46 -13.21 -5.74
N VAL A 111 -18.12 -12.28 -6.62
CA VAL A 111 -18.02 -12.52 -8.06
C VAL A 111 -16.57 -12.27 -8.49
N SER A 112 -15.95 -13.25 -9.14
CA SER A 112 -14.56 -13.14 -9.59
C SER A 112 -14.39 -12.03 -10.61
N LEU A 113 -13.26 -11.30 -10.54
CA LEU A 113 -12.91 -10.30 -11.55
C LEU A 113 -12.88 -10.87 -12.97
N ASN A 114 -12.45 -12.15 -13.16
CA ASN A 114 -12.52 -12.80 -14.47
C ASN A 114 -13.96 -12.82 -14.98
N GLN A 115 -14.89 -13.29 -14.17
CA GLN A 115 -16.30 -13.39 -14.53
C GLN A 115 -16.90 -12.01 -14.83
N LEU A 116 -16.59 -10.99 -14.01
CA LEU A 116 -17.09 -9.63 -14.22
C LEU A 116 -16.61 -9.03 -15.55
N ILE A 117 -15.37 -9.32 -15.95
CA ILE A 117 -14.77 -8.75 -17.15
C ILE A 117 -15.14 -9.55 -18.42
N GLU A 118 -15.18 -10.89 -18.33
CA GLU A 118 -15.41 -11.76 -19.47
C GLU A 118 -16.89 -11.90 -19.82
N GLU A 119 -17.76 -12.08 -18.83
CA GLU A 119 -19.18 -12.38 -19.00
C GLU A 119 -20.05 -11.09 -19.05
N GLY A 120 -19.55 -9.97 -18.54
CA GLY A 120 -20.31 -8.74 -18.50
C GLY A 120 -21.58 -8.86 -17.65
N HIS A 121 -22.73 -8.44 -18.20
CA HIS A 121 -24.02 -8.32 -17.50
C HIS A 121 -24.69 -9.60 -16.97
N GLY A 122 -24.04 -10.74 -16.98
CA GLY A 122 -24.62 -12.03 -16.56
C GLY A 122 -24.93 -12.19 -15.07
N VAL A 123 -24.68 -11.17 -14.24
CA VAL A 123 -24.92 -11.28 -12.79
C VAL A 123 -26.17 -10.47 -12.43
N ASP A 124 -27.27 -11.17 -12.20
CA ASP A 124 -28.55 -10.61 -11.72
C ASP A 124 -28.49 -10.04 -10.28
N ASN A 125 -27.33 -9.70 -9.79
CA ASN A 125 -27.13 -9.16 -8.44
C ASN A 125 -27.15 -7.63 -8.46
N GLU A 126 -28.04 -7.07 -7.69
CA GLU A 126 -28.15 -5.61 -7.48
C GLU A 126 -26.87 -5.00 -6.89
N TYR A 127 -26.05 -5.80 -6.17
CA TYR A 127 -24.79 -5.42 -5.55
C TYR A 127 -23.76 -6.53 -5.67
N ILE A 128 -22.53 -6.16 -6.02
CA ILE A 128 -21.44 -7.10 -6.26
C ILE A 128 -20.33 -6.87 -5.26
N PHE A 129 -19.82 -7.97 -4.70
CA PHE A 129 -18.52 -8.02 -4.04
C PHE A 129 -17.51 -8.60 -5.04
N ALA A 130 -16.67 -7.75 -5.62
CA ALA A 130 -15.59 -8.23 -6.46
C ALA A 130 -14.59 -9.03 -5.64
N VAL A 131 -14.22 -10.23 -6.13
CA VAL A 131 -13.16 -11.05 -5.53
C VAL A 131 -12.07 -11.33 -6.55
N PRO A 132 -10.82 -11.62 -6.12
CA PRO A 132 -9.71 -11.86 -7.02
C PRO A 132 -9.97 -13.03 -7.98
N PRO A 133 -9.28 -13.04 -9.13
CA PRO A 133 -9.23 -14.23 -9.96
C PRO A 133 -8.44 -15.33 -9.23
N ALA A 134 -8.87 -16.58 -9.41
CA ALA A 134 -8.26 -17.72 -8.72
C ALA A 134 -6.74 -17.89 -8.96
N GLN A 135 -6.25 -17.36 -10.07
CA GLN A 135 -4.83 -17.41 -10.45
C GLN A 135 -3.95 -16.40 -9.70
N HIS A 136 -4.56 -15.37 -9.13
CA HIS A 136 -3.87 -14.26 -8.47
C HIS A 136 -4.52 -13.91 -7.12
N PRO A 137 -4.50 -14.81 -6.13
CA PRO A 137 -4.96 -14.51 -4.79
C PRO A 137 -3.90 -13.67 -4.04
N GLY A 138 -4.30 -12.88 -3.08
CA GLY A 138 -3.37 -12.19 -2.17
C GLY A 138 -2.82 -10.85 -2.66
N GLU A 139 -3.11 -10.46 -3.89
CA GLU A 139 -2.55 -9.27 -4.51
C GLU A 139 -3.13 -7.94 -3.98
N THR A 140 -2.47 -6.84 -4.34
CA THR A 140 -2.86 -5.49 -3.93
C THR A 140 -3.91 -4.88 -4.86
N ALA A 141 -4.53 -3.77 -4.43
CA ALA A 141 -5.45 -3.02 -5.28
C ALA A 141 -4.76 -2.47 -6.54
N GLU A 142 -3.48 -2.06 -6.43
CA GLU A 142 -2.70 -1.61 -7.57
C GLU A 142 -2.48 -2.73 -8.59
N PHE A 143 -2.16 -3.94 -8.12
CA PHE A 143 -2.02 -5.09 -9.00
C PHE A 143 -3.32 -5.40 -9.74
N TYR A 144 -4.45 -5.46 -9.03
CA TYR A 144 -5.73 -5.75 -9.67
C TYR A 144 -6.18 -4.64 -10.63
N HIS A 145 -5.87 -3.38 -10.33
CA HIS A 145 -6.11 -2.27 -11.24
C HIS A 145 -5.38 -2.46 -12.58
N ASP A 146 -4.05 -2.72 -12.53
CA ASP A 146 -3.25 -2.95 -13.72
C ASP A 146 -3.67 -4.24 -14.45
N TRP A 147 -4.04 -5.29 -13.71
CA TRP A 147 -4.53 -6.54 -14.25
C TRP A 147 -5.87 -6.35 -14.99
N ILE A 148 -6.81 -5.58 -14.43
CA ILE A 148 -8.08 -5.26 -15.07
C ILE A 148 -7.85 -4.49 -16.38
N LEU A 149 -6.99 -3.48 -16.36
CA LEU A 149 -6.64 -2.71 -17.57
C LEU A 149 -6.10 -3.61 -18.66
N LYS A 150 -5.14 -4.47 -18.33
CA LYS A 150 -4.55 -5.42 -19.27
C LYS A 150 -5.57 -6.40 -19.84
N LYS A 151 -6.49 -6.90 -19.02
CA LYS A 151 -7.57 -7.79 -19.46
C LYS A 151 -8.52 -7.10 -20.44
N PHE A 152 -8.89 -5.86 -20.20
CA PHE A 152 -9.70 -5.09 -21.16
C PHE A 152 -8.96 -4.87 -22.49
N GLU A 153 -7.66 -4.63 -22.47
CA GLU A 153 -6.85 -4.51 -23.68
C GLU A 153 -6.84 -5.84 -24.47
N GLU A 154 -6.61 -6.98 -23.79
CA GLU A 154 -6.62 -8.32 -24.39
C GLU A 154 -7.95 -8.66 -25.04
N LEU A 155 -9.07 -8.29 -24.45
CA LEU A 155 -10.42 -8.58 -24.95
C LEU A 155 -10.90 -7.61 -26.05
N GLY A 156 -10.16 -6.54 -26.29
CA GLY A 156 -10.57 -5.47 -27.22
C GLY A 156 -11.91 -4.83 -26.84
N ARG A 157 -12.36 -5.00 -25.61
CA ARG A 157 -13.62 -4.47 -25.07
C ARG A 157 -13.30 -3.36 -24.08
N PHE A 158 -13.86 -2.19 -24.33
CA PHE A 158 -13.73 -1.03 -23.43
C PHE A 158 -15.07 -0.57 -22.87
N ASP A 159 -16.07 -1.47 -22.79
CA ASP A 159 -17.38 -1.11 -22.25
C ASP A 159 -17.39 -1.23 -20.72
N ILE A 160 -16.80 -0.22 -20.07
CA ILE A 160 -16.79 -0.09 -18.61
C ILE A 160 -18.19 0.26 -18.07
N GLU A 161 -19.10 0.77 -18.91
CA GLU A 161 -20.48 1.05 -18.50
C GLU A 161 -21.25 -0.25 -18.23
N ALA A 162 -20.82 -1.33 -18.88
CA ALA A 162 -21.36 -2.67 -18.67
C ALA A 162 -20.95 -3.32 -17.34
N ILE A 163 -19.95 -2.78 -16.61
CA ILE A 163 -19.51 -3.34 -15.33
C ILE A 163 -20.55 -3.01 -14.26
N PRO A 164 -21.04 -4.02 -13.53
CA PRO A 164 -21.94 -3.81 -12.40
C PRO A 164 -21.31 -2.94 -11.32
N GLN A 165 -22.15 -2.29 -10.54
CA GLN A 165 -21.67 -1.41 -9.47
C GLN A 165 -21.26 -2.23 -8.24
N SER A 166 -20.21 -1.80 -7.55
CA SER A 166 -19.81 -2.36 -6.26
C SER A 166 -20.91 -2.29 -5.20
N ALA A 167 -20.81 -3.14 -4.17
CA ALA A 167 -21.76 -3.20 -3.06
C ALA A 167 -21.78 -1.93 -2.22
N ASP A 168 -20.69 -1.18 -2.20
CA ASP A 168 -20.51 0.09 -1.49
C ASP A 168 -20.21 1.26 -2.41
N GLU A 169 -19.94 2.43 -1.83
CA GLU A 169 -19.58 3.66 -2.55
C GLU A 169 -18.35 4.32 -1.95
N HIS A 170 -17.35 4.61 -2.81
CA HIS A 170 -16.08 5.20 -2.39
C HIS A 170 -16.03 6.74 -2.54
N GLU A 171 -17.09 7.38 -3.03
CA GLU A 171 -17.10 8.84 -3.30
C GLU A 171 -16.83 9.69 -2.06
N ASN A 172 -17.41 9.29 -0.93
CA ASN A 172 -17.25 10.01 0.32
C ASN A 172 -15.84 9.90 0.91
N MET A 173 -15.03 8.91 0.47
CA MET A 173 -13.66 8.73 0.90
C MET A 173 -12.66 9.68 0.22
N GLN A 174 -13.02 10.29 -0.91
CA GLN A 174 -12.06 11.02 -1.76
C GLN A 174 -11.88 12.49 -1.39
N ASN A 175 -12.81 13.09 -0.65
CA ASN A 175 -12.78 14.51 -0.25
C ASN A 175 -12.14 14.71 1.13
N ILE A 176 -10.81 14.60 1.21
CA ILE A 176 -10.08 14.68 2.47
C ILE A 176 -9.28 15.97 2.54
N GLU A 177 -9.57 16.82 3.54
CA GLU A 177 -8.83 18.05 3.79
C GLU A 177 -7.56 17.82 4.64
N ASN A 178 -7.59 16.89 5.62
CA ASN A 178 -6.51 16.65 6.59
C ASN A 178 -6.09 15.19 6.67
N ILE A 179 -5.36 14.70 5.66
CA ILE A 179 -4.93 13.30 5.55
C ILE A 179 -4.10 12.84 6.76
N ASP A 180 -3.14 13.66 7.21
CA ASP A 180 -2.23 13.27 8.30
C ASP A 180 -2.99 13.06 9.62
N MET A 181 -3.95 13.93 9.92
CA MET A 181 -4.79 13.80 11.12
C MET A 181 -5.67 12.56 11.08
N ILE A 182 -6.27 12.26 9.91
CA ILE A 182 -7.07 11.05 9.71
C ILE A 182 -6.23 9.80 9.89
N LEU A 183 -5.03 9.78 9.31
CA LEU A 183 -4.09 8.67 9.44
C LEU A 183 -3.70 8.43 10.91
N GLU A 184 -3.42 9.49 11.66
CA GLU A 184 -3.04 9.37 13.07
C GLU A 184 -4.21 8.84 13.93
N ILE A 185 -5.40 9.41 13.79
CA ILE A 185 -6.60 8.98 14.52
C ILE A 185 -6.93 7.52 14.18
N THR A 186 -6.89 7.17 12.89
CA THR A 186 -7.17 5.81 12.43
C THR A 186 -6.16 4.82 12.98
N LYS A 187 -4.86 5.12 12.90
CA LYS A 187 -3.80 4.28 13.45
C LYS A 187 -3.96 4.05 14.95
N ASN A 188 -4.25 5.09 15.70
CA ASN A 188 -4.47 4.96 17.14
C ASN A 188 -5.67 4.04 17.47
N LYS A 189 -6.76 4.11 16.70
CA LYS A 189 -7.93 3.24 16.89
C LYS A 189 -7.62 1.79 16.49
N VAL A 190 -7.05 1.59 15.30
CA VAL A 190 -6.70 0.27 14.79
C VAL A 190 -5.65 -0.39 15.68
N GLY A 191 -4.63 0.36 16.14
CA GLY A 191 -3.61 -0.14 17.04
C GLY A 191 -4.16 -0.62 18.37
N LYS A 192 -5.09 0.13 18.99
CA LYS A 192 -5.78 -0.31 20.20
C LYS A 192 -6.60 -1.59 19.97
N ALA A 193 -7.35 -1.64 18.87
CA ALA A 193 -8.12 -2.83 18.50
C ALA A 193 -7.21 -4.05 18.29
N PHE A 194 -6.08 -3.85 17.61
CA PHE A 194 -5.12 -4.91 17.31
C PHE A 194 -4.42 -5.44 18.57
N ASN A 195 -4.02 -4.57 19.47
CA ASN A 195 -3.43 -4.98 20.76
C ASN A 195 -4.39 -5.81 21.62
N MET A 196 -5.70 -5.58 21.50
CA MET A 196 -6.70 -6.29 22.30
C MET A 196 -7.19 -7.58 21.63
N TYR A 197 -7.30 -7.60 20.31
CA TYR A 197 -8.01 -8.65 19.55
C TYR A 197 -7.24 -9.17 18.33
N GLY A 198 -6.02 -8.69 18.09
CA GLY A 198 -5.27 -9.01 16.86
C GLY A 198 -4.96 -10.50 16.70
N SER A 199 -4.72 -11.23 17.81
CA SER A 199 -4.44 -12.67 17.79
C SER A 199 -5.60 -13.54 17.29
N GLU A 200 -6.83 -13.01 17.27
CA GLU A 200 -8.02 -13.71 16.79
C GLU A 200 -8.26 -13.52 15.28
N LEU A 201 -7.48 -12.64 14.63
CA LEU A 201 -7.63 -12.35 13.22
C LEU A 201 -6.96 -13.41 12.34
N PRO A 202 -7.50 -13.68 11.12
CA PRO A 202 -6.79 -14.47 10.12
C PRO A 202 -5.41 -13.89 9.82
N SER A 203 -4.40 -14.73 9.57
CA SER A 203 -3.00 -14.32 9.36
C SER A 203 -2.82 -13.25 8.27
N GLY A 204 -3.59 -13.32 7.18
CA GLY A 204 -3.59 -12.32 6.12
C GLY A 204 -4.04 -10.93 6.61
N VAL A 205 -5.08 -10.89 7.46
CA VAL A 205 -5.58 -9.64 8.06
C VAL A 205 -4.60 -9.12 9.10
N GLN A 206 -3.99 -9.99 9.91
CA GLN A 206 -2.96 -9.60 10.89
C GLN A 206 -1.81 -8.85 10.20
N ARG A 207 -1.25 -9.44 9.13
CA ARG A 207 -0.17 -8.80 8.35
C ARG A 207 -0.58 -7.44 7.77
N MET A 208 -1.81 -7.31 7.28
CA MET A 208 -2.31 -6.01 6.79
C MET A 208 -2.37 -4.96 7.89
N VAL A 209 -2.87 -5.34 9.07
CA VAL A 209 -2.96 -4.42 10.22
C VAL A 209 -1.58 -4.05 10.71
N GLU A 210 -0.66 -4.99 10.85
CA GLU A 210 0.73 -4.73 11.23
C GLU A 210 1.39 -3.74 10.27
N LYS A 211 1.26 -3.95 8.96
CA LYS A 211 1.75 -3.02 7.97
C LYS A 211 1.12 -1.63 8.08
N PHE A 212 -0.18 -1.56 8.30
CA PHE A 212 -0.86 -0.28 8.52
C PHE A 212 -0.35 0.46 9.75
N LEU A 213 -0.07 -0.25 10.84
CA LEU A 213 0.43 0.31 12.09
C LEU A 213 1.91 0.71 12.00
N ASN A 214 2.73 -0.04 11.26
CA ASN A 214 4.13 0.26 11.05
C ASN A 214 4.25 1.50 10.15
N LYS A 215 4.53 2.64 10.75
CA LYS A 215 4.86 3.86 10.03
C LYS A 215 6.30 3.80 9.56
N PRO A 216 6.62 4.26 8.33
CA PRO A 216 7.96 4.72 8.05
C PRO A 216 8.34 5.76 9.11
N THR A 217 9.37 5.51 9.88
CA THR A 217 9.84 6.43 10.93
C THR A 217 10.64 7.57 10.33
N LEU A 218 11.15 7.36 9.11
CA LEU A 218 12.01 8.29 8.41
C LEU A 218 11.25 9.24 7.50
N ASN A 219 11.65 10.51 7.48
CA ASN A 219 11.12 11.48 6.54
C ASN A 219 11.78 11.31 5.16
N TRP A 220 11.31 10.35 4.37
CA TRP A 220 11.86 10.00 3.07
C TRP A 220 11.86 11.14 2.07
N LYS A 221 10.92 12.09 2.15
CA LYS A 221 10.91 13.28 1.29
C LYS A 221 12.18 14.12 1.44
N VAL A 222 12.65 14.27 2.67
CA VAL A 222 13.86 15.00 2.98
C VAL A 222 15.10 14.17 2.66
N LEU A 223 15.10 12.90 3.04
CA LEU A 223 16.21 11.97 2.82
C LEU A 223 16.50 11.76 1.34
N ILE A 224 15.48 11.47 0.54
CA ILE A 224 15.62 11.28 -0.91
C ILE A 224 16.10 12.56 -1.57
N ARG A 225 15.54 13.73 -1.24
CA ARG A 225 16.03 15.01 -1.76
C ARG A 225 17.50 15.25 -1.43
N ARG A 226 17.93 14.91 -0.22
CA ARG A 226 19.33 15.05 0.20
C ARG A 226 20.21 14.01 -0.48
N PHE A 227 19.77 12.76 -0.53
CA PHE A 227 20.48 11.63 -1.13
C PHE A 227 20.67 11.82 -2.64
N MET A 228 19.61 12.19 -3.35
CA MET A 228 19.66 12.43 -4.79
C MET A 228 20.38 13.73 -5.14
N GLY A 229 20.37 14.72 -4.24
CA GLY A 229 21.01 16.02 -4.43
C GLY A 229 20.47 16.81 -5.62
N ALA A 230 21.19 17.86 -6.02
CA ALA A 230 20.87 18.65 -7.21
C ALA A 230 21.15 17.94 -8.56
N SER A 231 21.64 16.70 -8.50
CA SER A 231 22.07 15.91 -9.67
C SER A 231 20.96 15.12 -10.34
N ILE A 232 19.72 15.21 -9.86
CA ILE A 232 18.58 14.70 -10.63
C ILE A 232 18.33 15.70 -11.78
N LYS A 233 19.20 15.66 -12.77
CA LYS A 233 18.89 16.16 -14.10
C LYS A 233 18.10 15.07 -14.82
N GLY A 234 16.82 14.91 -14.44
CA GLY A 234 15.89 14.19 -15.28
C GLY A 234 15.85 14.85 -16.65
N GLU A 235 15.59 14.09 -17.69
CA GLU A 235 15.37 14.65 -19.02
C GLU A 235 14.23 15.68 -18.90
N ARG A 236 14.51 16.86 -19.40
CA ARG A 236 13.59 17.99 -19.35
C ARG A 236 12.72 17.95 -20.59
N TYR A 237 11.44 17.71 -20.44
CA TYR A 237 10.51 17.79 -21.55
C TYR A 237 9.45 18.87 -21.35
N THR A 238 8.96 19.42 -22.45
CA THR A 238 7.88 20.40 -22.43
C THR A 238 6.53 19.70 -22.34
N THR A 239 5.62 20.19 -21.50
CA THR A 239 4.27 19.66 -21.38
C THR A 239 3.24 20.79 -21.37
N PRO A 240 2.15 20.68 -22.15
CA PRO A 240 1.08 21.67 -22.13
C PRO A 240 0.25 21.62 -20.83
N LEU A 241 0.38 20.55 -20.04
CA LEU A 241 -0.31 20.38 -18.75
C LEU A 241 0.26 21.27 -17.64
N LYS A 242 1.38 21.94 -17.89
CA LYS A 242 1.99 22.86 -16.94
C LYS A 242 2.25 24.20 -17.64
N PRO A 243 1.65 25.32 -17.19
CA PRO A 243 1.89 26.63 -17.80
C PRO A 243 3.34 27.08 -17.56
N ASN A 244 3.89 27.76 -18.54
CA ASN A 244 5.19 28.41 -18.41
C ASN A 244 5.05 29.64 -17.51
N ARG A 245 5.89 29.76 -16.49
CA ARG A 245 5.85 30.90 -15.55
C ARG A 245 6.28 32.24 -16.14
N ARG A 246 6.88 32.25 -17.33
CA ARG A 246 7.38 33.46 -17.99
C ARG A 246 6.63 33.85 -19.28
N TYR A 247 5.97 32.87 -19.92
CA TYR A 247 5.28 33.05 -21.17
C TYR A 247 3.97 32.28 -21.14
N ASP A 248 2.84 32.98 -21.11
CA ASP A 248 1.51 32.40 -20.90
C ASP A 248 1.08 31.43 -22.03
N ASP A 249 1.61 31.61 -23.24
CA ASP A 249 1.26 30.79 -24.41
C ASP A 249 2.24 29.62 -24.66
N GLN A 250 3.21 29.39 -23.77
CA GLN A 250 4.18 28.31 -23.95
C GLN A 250 4.00 27.18 -22.94
N PRO A 251 4.23 25.92 -23.38
CA PRO A 251 4.19 24.78 -22.46
C PRO A 251 5.29 24.92 -21.40
N GLY A 252 4.94 24.54 -20.18
CA GLY A 252 5.89 24.50 -19.08
C GLY A 252 6.81 23.28 -19.15
N TRP A 253 7.79 23.26 -18.28
CA TRP A 253 8.77 22.18 -18.22
C TRP A 253 8.39 21.18 -17.12
N ARG A 254 8.48 19.89 -17.45
CA ARG A 254 8.42 18.78 -16.49
C ARG A 254 9.75 18.03 -16.57
N TYR A 255 10.19 17.53 -15.43
CA TYR A 255 11.36 16.67 -15.36
C TYR A 255 10.86 15.23 -15.21
N ASP A 256 11.35 14.35 -16.07
CA ASP A 256 11.17 12.92 -15.90
C ASP A 256 12.27 12.41 -14.99
N TYR A 257 11.92 12.10 -13.75
CA TYR A 257 12.86 11.62 -12.75
C TYR A 257 12.95 10.10 -12.82
N GLN A 258 13.52 9.58 -13.89
CA GLN A 258 13.93 8.17 -13.94
C GLN A 258 15.25 8.00 -13.18
N SER A 259 15.22 8.22 -11.89
CA SER A 259 16.38 7.95 -11.04
C SER A 259 16.55 6.45 -10.90
N LYS A 260 17.65 5.93 -11.39
CA LYS A 260 18.05 4.54 -11.18
C LYS A 260 18.56 4.37 -9.76
N ILE A 261 17.67 4.16 -8.80
CA ILE A 261 18.01 3.80 -7.43
C ILE A 261 17.85 2.30 -7.28
N THR A 262 18.80 1.67 -6.59
CA THR A 262 18.70 0.28 -6.16
C THR A 262 18.58 0.23 -4.65
N ILE A 263 17.65 -0.57 -4.17
CA ILE A 263 17.50 -0.91 -2.75
C ILE A 263 18.17 -2.25 -2.52
N ILE A 264 19.02 -2.34 -1.53
CA ILE A 264 19.63 -3.57 -1.06
C ILE A 264 19.05 -3.86 0.32
N ILE A 265 18.54 -5.07 0.52
CA ILE A 265 18.13 -5.58 1.83
C ILE A 265 19.10 -6.68 2.23
N ASP A 266 19.71 -6.49 3.37
CA ASP A 266 20.44 -7.51 4.09
C ASP A 266 19.43 -8.54 4.64
N THR A 267 19.62 -9.79 4.26
CA THR A 267 18.79 -10.93 4.69
C THR A 267 19.57 -11.98 5.46
N SER A 268 20.68 -11.56 6.08
CA SER A 268 21.52 -12.43 6.90
C SER A 268 20.81 -12.95 8.15
N GLY A 269 21.37 -14.00 8.73
CA GLY A 269 20.78 -14.66 9.90
C GLY A 269 20.77 -13.83 11.19
N SER A 270 21.46 -12.69 11.24
CA SER A 270 21.44 -11.76 12.37
C SER A 270 20.16 -10.91 12.40
N ILE A 271 19.51 -10.72 11.25
CA ILE A 271 18.32 -9.87 11.11
C ILE A 271 17.06 -10.64 11.48
N ILE A 272 16.35 -10.16 12.49
CA ILE A 272 15.09 -10.76 12.92
C ILE A 272 13.91 -10.30 12.07
N GLU A 273 12.83 -11.08 12.04
CA GLU A 273 11.63 -10.82 11.22
C GLU A 273 11.03 -9.43 11.47
N SER A 274 11.06 -8.93 12.71
CA SER A 274 10.58 -7.59 13.03
C SER A 274 11.41 -6.46 12.39
N GLU A 275 12.72 -6.66 12.20
CA GLU A 275 13.59 -5.70 11.52
C GLU A 275 13.34 -5.71 10.01
N ILE A 276 13.15 -6.89 9.42
CA ILE A 276 12.74 -7.01 8.00
C ILE A 276 11.41 -6.28 7.77
N ASN A 277 10.44 -6.45 8.65
CA ASN A 277 9.15 -5.75 8.56
C ASN A 277 9.32 -4.23 8.68
N ALA A 278 10.24 -3.76 9.54
CA ALA A 278 10.58 -2.34 9.63
C ALA A 278 11.24 -1.85 8.33
N PHE A 279 12.17 -2.60 7.75
CA PHE A 279 12.81 -2.26 6.48
C PHE A 279 11.79 -2.17 5.33
N LEU A 280 10.90 -3.15 5.21
CA LEU A 280 9.84 -3.14 4.21
C LEU A 280 8.90 -1.94 4.37
N SER A 281 8.61 -1.55 5.61
CA SER A 281 7.82 -0.36 5.90
C SER A 281 8.50 0.93 5.43
N GLU A 282 9.82 1.03 5.61
CA GLU A 282 10.61 2.16 5.13
C GLU A 282 10.71 2.18 3.59
N ILE A 283 10.84 1.00 2.95
CA ILE A 283 10.81 0.88 1.49
C ILE A 283 9.48 1.36 0.91
N GLU A 284 8.36 1.01 1.53
CA GLU A 284 7.04 1.56 1.16
C GLU A 284 6.99 3.09 1.34
N GLY A 285 7.67 3.61 2.35
CA GLY A 285 7.86 5.05 2.53
C GLY A 285 8.61 5.70 1.37
N ILE A 286 9.63 5.04 0.83
CA ILE A 286 10.37 5.46 -0.37
C ILE A 286 9.45 5.45 -1.58
N MET A 287 8.68 4.36 -1.78
CA MET A 287 7.79 4.16 -2.94
C MET A 287 6.70 5.23 -3.07
N ARG A 288 6.41 6.00 -2.02
CA ARG A 288 5.48 7.15 -2.11
C ARG A 288 6.01 8.30 -2.96
N PHE A 289 7.32 8.33 -3.22
CA PHE A 289 7.99 9.40 -3.95
C PHE A 289 8.48 8.97 -5.34
N PHE A 290 8.29 7.71 -5.69
CA PHE A 290 8.64 7.15 -6.99
C PHE A 290 7.40 6.62 -7.70
N ASP A 291 7.19 7.08 -8.93
CA ASP A 291 6.21 6.51 -9.83
C ASP A 291 6.92 5.38 -10.60
N GLY A 292 6.47 4.14 -10.42
CA GLY A 292 7.01 2.98 -11.13
C GLY A 292 7.69 1.94 -10.24
N GLU A 293 8.80 1.37 -10.71
CA GLU A 293 9.50 0.26 -10.09
C GLU A 293 10.89 0.68 -9.61
N LEU A 294 11.33 0.11 -8.49
CA LEU A 294 12.70 0.16 -8.02
C LEU A 294 13.35 -1.21 -8.13
N ASN A 295 14.66 -1.26 -8.35
CA ASN A 295 15.39 -2.52 -8.23
C ASN A 295 15.58 -2.85 -6.75
N LEU A 296 15.23 -4.07 -6.37
CA LEU A 296 15.41 -4.62 -5.04
C LEU A 296 16.38 -5.81 -5.14
N VAL A 297 17.45 -5.74 -4.37
CA VAL A 297 18.47 -6.79 -4.28
C VAL A 297 18.48 -7.32 -2.85
N GLN A 298 18.33 -8.62 -2.68
CA GLN A 298 18.50 -9.29 -1.42
C GLN A 298 19.92 -9.87 -1.35
N VAL A 299 20.54 -9.77 -0.20
CA VAL A 299 21.93 -10.20 0.00
C VAL A 299 22.11 -10.83 1.37
N ASP A 300 22.86 -11.91 1.40
CA ASP A 300 23.55 -12.45 2.58
C ASP A 300 25.07 -12.40 2.33
N ASN A 301 25.75 -13.51 2.09
CA ASN A 301 27.15 -13.53 1.66
C ASN A 301 27.31 -13.36 0.13
N MET A 302 26.20 -13.45 -0.62
CA MET A 302 26.12 -13.20 -2.04
C MET A 302 24.74 -12.60 -2.40
N VAL A 303 24.55 -12.16 -3.61
CA VAL A 303 23.23 -11.75 -4.12
C VAL A 303 22.34 -12.97 -4.18
N THR A 304 21.31 -13.01 -3.33
CA THR A 304 20.38 -14.15 -3.24
C THR A 304 19.19 -13.97 -4.19
N MET A 305 18.71 -12.74 -4.34
CA MET A 305 17.58 -12.44 -5.20
C MET A 305 17.64 -11.02 -5.76
N VAL A 306 17.25 -10.87 -7.03
CA VAL A 306 17.08 -9.56 -7.67
C VAL A 306 15.66 -9.48 -8.23
N SER A 307 14.92 -8.48 -7.81
CA SER A 307 13.53 -8.29 -8.22
C SER A 307 13.20 -6.82 -8.51
N LYS A 308 12.09 -6.61 -9.21
CA LYS A 308 11.49 -5.30 -9.37
C LYS A 308 10.49 -5.08 -8.25
N TYR A 309 10.67 -4.04 -7.48
CA TYR A 309 9.77 -3.68 -6.40
C TYR A 309 8.82 -2.55 -6.84
N ARG A 310 7.53 -2.82 -6.74
CA ARG A 310 6.44 -1.84 -6.92
C ARG A 310 5.79 -1.55 -5.59
N LYS A 311 5.10 -0.44 -5.51
CA LYS A 311 4.31 -0.13 -4.32
C LYS A 311 3.34 -1.27 -4.01
N GLY A 312 3.45 -1.83 -2.81
CA GLY A 312 2.64 -2.95 -2.37
C GLY A 312 3.23 -4.35 -2.58
N SER A 313 4.32 -4.53 -3.33
CA SER A 313 4.95 -5.85 -3.59
C SER A 313 5.53 -6.56 -2.37
N TRP A 314 5.54 -5.93 -1.22
CA TRP A 314 6.05 -6.53 0.03
C TRP A 314 5.29 -7.80 0.45
N LYS A 315 4.03 -7.98 0.02
CA LYS A 315 3.18 -9.14 0.38
C LYS A 315 3.70 -10.43 -0.25
N ASP A 316 4.24 -10.31 -1.45
CA ASP A 316 4.70 -11.43 -2.26
C ASP A 316 6.22 -11.54 -2.28
N LEU A 317 6.87 -10.66 -1.50
CA LEU A 317 8.32 -10.68 -1.40
C LEU A 317 8.75 -11.86 -0.54
N GLU A 318 9.28 -12.88 -1.19
CA GLU A 318 9.96 -13.98 -0.53
C GLU A 318 11.31 -13.49 -0.03
N ILE A 319 11.56 -13.59 1.27
CA ILE A 319 12.86 -13.25 1.86
C ILE A 319 13.72 -14.51 1.81
N VAL A 320 14.78 -14.42 1.03
CA VAL A 320 15.74 -15.52 0.81
C VAL A 320 17.09 -15.12 1.40
N GLY A 321 17.57 -15.89 2.36
CA GLY A 321 18.85 -15.65 3.02
C GLY A 321 18.97 -16.44 4.33
N GLY A 322 19.85 -16.00 5.22
CA GLY A 322 20.07 -16.62 6.54
C GLY A 322 21.52 -17.04 6.79
N GLY A 323 22.41 -16.69 5.86
CA GLY A 323 23.86 -16.93 6.00
C GLY A 323 24.61 -15.80 6.70
N GLU A 324 25.93 -15.82 6.57
CA GLU A 324 26.82 -14.71 6.93
C GLU A 324 26.57 -13.51 5.98
N THR A 325 26.97 -12.31 6.40
CA THR A 325 26.72 -11.09 5.63
C THR A 325 27.96 -10.59 4.92
N ASP A 326 27.86 -10.38 3.60
CA ASP A 326 28.80 -9.56 2.82
C ASP A 326 27.99 -8.65 1.87
N LEU A 327 28.01 -7.36 2.12
CA LEU A 327 27.29 -6.37 1.32
C LEU A 327 28.00 -6.00 0.01
N GLN A 328 29.30 -6.32 -0.12
CA GLN A 328 30.11 -5.92 -1.28
C GLN A 328 29.60 -6.50 -2.60
N PRO A 329 29.22 -7.78 -2.71
CA PRO A 329 28.68 -8.34 -3.94
C PRO A 329 27.43 -7.61 -4.45
N ALA A 330 26.53 -7.24 -3.53
CA ALA A 330 25.30 -6.54 -3.89
C ALA A 330 25.56 -5.10 -4.34
N VAL A 331 26.49 -4.39 -3.70
CA VAL A 331 26.91 -3.04 -4.13
C VAL A 331 27.56 -3.10 -5.49
N THR A 332 28.44 -4.04 -5.73
CA THR A 332 29.11 -4.23 -7.03
C THR A 332 28.08 -4.54 -8.11
N TYR A 333 27.15 -5.46 -7.86
CA TYR A 333 26.08 -5.81 -8.78
C TYR A 333 25.19 -4.60 -9.11
N ALA A 334 24.80 -3.81 -8.10
CA ALA A 334 24.00 -2.62 -8.30
C ALA A 334 24.70 -1.58 -9.18
N GLU A 335 26.00 -1.39 -9.00
CA GLU A 335 26.80 -0.42 -9.78
C GLU A 335 27.11 -0.87 -11.20
N GLU A 336 27.49 -2.14 -11.40
CA GLU A 336 28.00 -2.66 -12.67
C GLU A 336 26.87 -3.20 -13.56
N GLU A 337 25.95 -4.01 -13.01
CA GLU A 337 24.88 -4.64 -13.78
C GLU A 337 23.63 -3.76 -13.85
N LEU A 338 23.16 -3.24 -12.72
CA LEU A 338 21.96 -2.40 -12.68
C LEU A 338 22.25 -0.95 -13.04
N ARG A 339 23.53 -0.56 -13.09
CA ARG A 339 23.98 0.81 -13.42
C ARG A 339 23.28 1.87 -12.58
N THR A 340 23.18 1.61 -11.29
CA THR A 340 22.50 2.50 -10.35
C THR A 340 23.22 3.85 -10.21
N GLU A 341 22.47 4.92 -9.96
CA GLU A 341 23.02 6.23 -9.63
C GLU A 341 23.22 6.40 -8.11
N GLY A 342 22.53 5.56 -7.34
CA GLY A 342 22.64 5.51 -5.88
C GLY A 342 22.02 4.27 -5.30
N THR A 343 22.55 3.83 -4.18
CA THR A 343 22.15 2.61 -3.49
C THR A 343 21.69 2.94 -2.08
N ILE A 344 20.53 2.41 -1.69
CA ILE A 344 20.01 2.49 -0.31
C ILE A 344 20.10 1.08 0.28
N ILE A 345 20.86 0.92 1.35
CA ILE A 345 21.13 -0.38 1.99
C ILE A 345 20.46 -0.43 3.34
N PHE A 346 19.62 -1.44 3.54
CA PHE A 346 18.99 -1.78 4.81
C PHE A 346 19.76 -2.92 5.47
N THR A 347 20.34 -2.70 6.64
CA THR A 347 21.18 -3.68 7.35
C THR A 347 21.21 -3.38 8.85
N ASP A 348 21.59 -4.35 9.66
CA ASP A 348 21.96 -4.16 11.07
C ASP A 348 23.44 -3.77 11.23
N GLY A 349 24.23 -3.86 10.14
CA GLY A 349 25.64 -3.49 10.13
C GLY A 349 26.58 -4.48 10.81
N HIS A 350 26.16 -5.72 11.04
CA HIS A 350 27.05 -6.79 11.54
C HIS A 350 27.87 -7.42 10.40
N THR A 351 28.52 -6.57 9.62
CA THR A 351 29.30 -6.92 8.43
C THR A 351 30.38 -5.89 8.16
N ASP A 352 31.28 -6.19 7.23
CA ASP A 352 32.26 -5.22 6.76
C ASP A 352 31.61 -4.11 5.94
N LEU A 353 32.19 -2.90 6.03
CA LEU A 353 31.68 -1.75 5.30
C LEU A 353 31.99 -1.86 3.80
N PRO A 354 31.00 -1.96 2.90
CA PRO A 354 31.24 -2.11 1.47
C PRO A 354 31.86 -0.86 0.85
N LEU A 355 32.62 -1.04 -0.22
CA LEU A 355 33.18 0.02 -1.04
C LEU A 355 32.22 0.37 -2.15
N ALA A 356 31.73 1.61 -2.18
CA ALA A 356 30.83 2.11 -3.22
C ALA A 356 31.52 3.24 -4.02
N ARG A 357 31.38 3.19 -5.34
CA ARG A 357 31.81 4.25 -6.28
C ARG A 357 30.71 5.30 -6.51
N ARG A 358 29.46 4.89 -6.26
CA ARG A 358 28.27 5.73 -6.39
C ARG A 358 27.77 6.17 -5.03
N ARG A 359 26.72 6.97 -5.02
CA ARG A 359 26.12 7.43 -3.76
C ARG A 359 25.54 6.26 -2.99
N ILE A 360 25.75 6.23 -1.70
CA ILE A 360 25.26 5.18 -0.81
C ILE A 360 24.58 5.82 0.41
N LEU A 361 23.48 5.21 0.82
CA LEU A 361 22.75 5.55 2.04
C LEU A 361 22.52 4.27 2.84
N PHE A 362 23.03 4.20 4.04
CA PHE A 362 22.79 3.10 4.97
C PHE A 362 21.59 3.46 5.86
N VAL A 363 20.64 2.56 5.91
CA VAL A 363 19.47 2.60 6.79
C VAL A 363 19.66 1.47 7.79
N LEU A 364 20.07 1.83 8.99
CA LEU A 364 20.43 0.87 10.02
C LEU A 364 19.24 0.54 10.90
N SER A 365 19.13 -0.72 11.29
CA SER A 365 18.13 -1.16 12.27
C SER A 365 18.37 -0.55 13.65
N LYS A 366 17.37 -0.68 14.53
CA LYS A 366 17.47 -0.20 15.92
C LYS A 366 18.64 -0.80 16.69
N PHE A 367 18.93 -2.08 16.46
CA PHE A 367 19.96 -2.85 17.14
C PHE A 367 21.25 -2.98 16.34
N HIS A 368 21.56 -1.96 15.54
CA HIS A 368 22.71 -1.93 14.64
C HIS A 368 24.07 -1.95 15.38
N ASN A 369 25.10 -2.39 14.65
CA ASN A 369 26.48 -2.33 15.09
C ASN A 369 26.98 -0.86 15.12
N PRO A 370 27.37 -0.34 16.30
CA PRO A 370 27.85 1.04 16.45
C PRO A 370 29.18 1.31 15.71
N GLU A 371 30.04 0.31 15.55
CA GLU A 371 31.32 0.45 14.84
C GLU A 371 31.09 0.64 13.34
N PHE A 372 30.23 -0.18 12.73
CA PHE A 372 29.81 -0.02 11.35
C PHE A 372 29.27 1.39 11.07
N LYS A 373 28.38 1.87 11.95
CA LYS A 373 27.83 3.23 11.85
C LYS A 373 28.93 4.29 11.87
N ARG A 374 29.88 4.16 12.78
CA ARG A 374 31.00 5.10 12.92
C ARG A 374 31.90 5.09 11.68
N GLU A 375 32.24 3.91 11.16
CA GLU A 375 33.04 3.77 9.95
C GLU A 375 32.32 4.31 8.70
N ALA A 376 31.03 4.01 8.55
CA ALA A 376 30.21 4.52 7.47
C ALA A 376 30.15 6.07 7.47
N ILE A 377 29.99 6.67 8.65
CA ILE A 377 30.03 8.14 8.80
C ILE A 377 31.41 8.72 8.45
N LEU A 378 32.49 8.06 8.86
CA LEU A 378 33.85 8.50 8.55
C LEU A 378 34.14 8.43 7.05
N ARG A 379 33.71 7.38 6.37
CA ARG A 379 34.02 7.17 4.94
C ARG A 379 33.08 7.91 4.01
N TYR A 380 31.77 7.90 4.28
CA TYR A 380 30.74 8.43 3.36
C TYR A 380 30.07 9.71 3.84
N GLY A 381 30.39 10.14 5.07
CA GLY A 381 29.85 11.35 5.64
C GLY A 381 28.58 11.11 6.48
N ARG A 382 28.26 12.06 7.34
CA ARG A 382 27.14 11.98 8.29
C ARG A 382 25.76 11.85 7.64
N SER A 383 25.63 12.32 6.40
CA SER A 383 24.38 12.29 5.64
C SER A 383 24.10 10.94 4.95
N SER A 384 25.06 10.01 4.97
CA SER A 384 24.95 8.69 4.35
C SER A 384 24.47 7.61 5.32
N VAL A 385 24.17 7.95 6.57
CA VAL A 385 23.70 7.00 7.58
C VAL A 385 22.49 7.53 8.31
N VAL A 386 21.47 6.69 8.39
CA VAL A 386 20.21 6.94 9.11
C VAL A 386 19.89 5.70 9.93
N VAL A 387 19.27 5.88 11.10
CA VAL A 387 18.85 4.78 11.98
C VAL A 387 17.32 4.78 12.08
N ILE A 388 16.72 3.61 12.01
CA ILE A 388 15.30 3.40 12.29
C ILE A 388 15.13 3.29 13.81
N GLU A 389 14.22 4.08 14.39
CA GLU A 389 13.96 4.11 15.84
C GLU A 389 12.94 3.05 16.28
#